data_fead3cbfb981d247ff093cb21150e276
#
_entry.id   fead3cbfb981d247ff093cb21150e276
#
_cell.length_a   1.000
_cell.length_b   1.000
_cell.length_c   1.000
_cell.angle_alpha   90.00
_cell.angle_beta   90.00
_cell.angle_gamma   90.00
#
_symmetry.space_group_name_H-M   'P 1'
#
loop_
_entity.id
_entity.type
_entity.pdbx_description
1 polymer ?
#
loop_
_entity_poly.entity_id
_entity_poly.type
_entity_poly.pdbx_seq_one_letter_code
_entity_poly.pdbx_strand_id
1 'polypeptide(L)'
;MSYRVLITDEATDDVFNLVKYIHVDLCNPDAANKLYTNLNREVNNMGDFPLKFADSGIKYRGYIIHKKIYQSYLLFYIISDENQTVYVLRILKDIMNWRNILQKKISIIFQIIDDKSKWSESSLQVPKKIWRFSSAHFYREVISQINNLWYNILEIIIKG
;
A
#
# COMPACT_ATOMS: atom_id res chain seq x y z
N MET A 1 12.36 11.07 16.77
CA MET A 1 12.97 10.31 15.64
C MET A 1 11.86 9.87 14.70
N SER A 2 11.99 10.14 13.43
CA SER A 2 10.99 9.70 12.44
C SER A 2 11.45 8.37 11.83
N TYR A 3 10.55 7.39 11.78
CA TYR A 3 10.79 6.11 11.12
C TYR A 3 10.66 6.26 9.61
N ARG A 4 11.46 5.53 8.88
CA ARG A 4 11.29 5.38 7.43
C ARG A 4 9.99 4.62 7.16
N VAL A 5 9.19 5.06 6.20
CA VAL A 5 7.96 4.35 5.81
C VAL A 5 8.16 3.67 4.47
N LEU A 6 7.91 2.38 4.42
CA LEU A 6 7.92 1.56 3.21
C LEU A 6 6.54 0.92 3.02
N ILE A 7 6.14 0.78 1.79
CA ILE A 7 4.87 0.15 1.41
C ILE A 7 5.15 -1.13 0.62
N THR A 8 4.43 -2.20 0.93
CA THR A 8 4.54 -3.46 0.20
C THR A 8 3.80 -3.39 -1.14
N ASP A 9 4.11 -4.33 -2.05
CA ASP A 9 3.41 -4.43 -3.33
C ASP A 9 1.92 -4.66 -3.14
N GLU A 10 1.54 -5.50 -2.17
CA GLU A 10 0.14 -5.78 -1.87
C GLU A 10 -0.62 -4.53 -1.41
N ALA A 11 0.01 -3.69 -0.58
CA ALA A 11 -0.59 -2.43 -0.17
C ALA A 11 -0.62 -1.41 -1.31
N THR A 12 0.36 -1.45 -2.21
CA THR A 12 0.37 -0.66 -3.44
C THR A 12 -0.76 -1.08 -4.38
N ASP A 13 -0.95 -2.38 -4.57
CA ASP A 13 -2.06 -2.94 -5.35
C ASP A 13 -3.42 -2.60 -4.74
N ASP A 14 -3.53 -2.61 -3.40
CA ASP A 14 -4.74 -2.18 -2.71
C ASP A 14 -5.10 -0.73 -3.07
N VAL A 15 -4.14 0.19 -2.99
CA VAL A 15 -4.36 1.61 -3.36
C VAL A 15 -4.71 1.73 -4.84
N PHE A 16 -3.99 1.01 -5.72
CA PHE A 16 -4.28 1.02 -7.14
C PHE A 16 -5.72 0.60 -7.44
N ASN A 17 -6.17 -0.51 -6.85
CA ASN A 17 -7.53 -1.02 -7.05
C ASN A 17 -8.60 -0.07 -6.51
N LEU A 18 -8.35 0.59 -5.36
CA LEU A 18 -9.25 1.59 -4.79
C LEU A 18 -9.38 2.82 -5.70
N VAL A 19 -8.26 3.35 -6.18
CA VAL A 19 -8.21 4.51 -7.07
C VAL A 19 -8.87 4.18 -8.41
N LYS A 20 -8.54 3.02 -9.00
CA LYS A 20 -9.13 2.53 -10.25
C LYS A 20 -10.65 2.42 -10.13
N TYR A 21 -11.15 1.81 -9.08
CA TYR A 21 -12.59 1.66 -8.85
C TYR A 21 -13.31 3.01 -8.85
N ILE A 22 -12.78 4.02 -8.13
CA ILE A 22 -13.40 5.34 -8.05
C ILE A 22 -13.27 6.08 -9.40
N HIS A 23 -12.12 5.98 -10.05
CA HIS A 23 -11.85 6.68 -11.30
C HIS A 23 -12.68 6.12 -12.45
N VAL A 24 -12.68 4.78 -12.61
CA VAL A 24 -13.28 4.07 -13.75
C VAL A 24 -14.74 3.70 -13.47
N ASP A 25 -14.97 2.89 -12.42
CA ASP A 25 -16.31 2.32 -12.19
C ASP A 25 -17.31 3.35 -11.66
N LEU A 26 -16.84 4.32 -10.86
CA LEU A 26 -17.67 5.42 -10.38
C LEU A 26 -17.56 6.69 -11.24
N CYS A 27 -16.76 6.68 -12.31
CA CYS A 27 -16.53 7.82 -13.21
C CYS A 27 -16.22 9.14 -12.47
N ASN A 28 -15.44 9.07 -11.38
CA ASN A 28 -15.13 10.22 -10.53
C ASN A 28 -13.61 10.41 -10.34
N PRO A 29 -12.92 11.00 -11.35
CA PRO A 29 -11.47 11.18 -11.30
C PRO A 29 -11.01 12.13 -10.17
N ASP A 30 -11.80 13.13 -9.82
CA ASP A 30 -11.46 14.09 -8.77
C ASP A 30 -11.46 13.42 -7.39
N ALA A 31 -12.46 12.58 -7.12
CA ALA A 31 -12.51 11.80 -5.89
C ALA A 31 -11.39 10.75 -5.81
N ALA A 32 -11.04 10.12 -6.93
CA ALA A 32 -9.93 9.19 -7.02
C ALA A 32 -8.59 9.87 -6.69
N ASN A 33 -8.34 11.04 -7.28
CA ASN A 33 -7.15 11.85 -7.02
C ASN A 33 -7.07 12.31 -5.57
N LYS A 34 -8.19 12.78 -5.00
CA LYS A 34 -8.28 13.20 -3.61
C LYS A 34 -8.01 12.04 -2.65
N LEU A 35 -8.57 10.86 -2.91
CA LEU A 35 -8.32 9.67 -2.11
C LEU A 35 -6.83 9.31 -2.13
N TYR A 36 -6.23 9.22 -3.32
CA TYR A 36 -4.82 8.90 -3.47
C TYR A 36 -3.92 9.87 -2.70
N THR A 37 -4.12 11.18 -2.89
CA THR A 37 -3.32 12.22 -2.23
C THR A 37 -3.44 12.14 -0.71
N ASN A 38 -4.65 11.90 -0.21
CA ASN A 38 -4.89 11.79 1.22
C ASN A 38 -4.27 10.51 1.82
N LEU A 39 -4.45 9.34 1.17
CA LEU A 39 -3.83 8.09 1.62
C LEU A 39 -2.30 8.20 1.64
N ASN A 40 -1.72 8.80 0.60
CA ASN A 40 -0.28 9.02 0.53
C ASN A 40 0.22 9.87 1.72
N ARG A 41 -0.47 10.97 2.03
CA ARG A 41 -0.14 11.79 3.21
C ARG A 41 -0.26 10.99 4.51
N GLU A 42 -1.34 10.22 4.67
CA GLU A 42 -1.56 9.42 5.87
C GLU A 42 -0.53 8.32 6.07
N VAL A 43 -0.07 7.69 4.98
CA VAL A 43 1.01 6.70 4.99
C VAL A 43 2.32 7.37 5.40
N ASN A 44 2.70 8.48 4.78
CA ASN A 44 3.95 9.17 5.09
C ASN A 44 4.00 9.65 6.55
N ASN A 45 2.88 10.13 7.10
CA ASN A 45 2.79 10.58 8.49
C ASN A 45 2.87 9.43 9.52
N MET A 46 2.83 8.16 9.09
CA MET A 46 2.96 7.03 10.03
C MET A 46 4.36 6.90 10.61
N GLY A 47 5.36 7.47 9.96
CA GLY A 47 6.74 7.44 10.43
C GLY A 47 7.00 8.29 11.68
N ASP A 48 6.20 9.32 11.94
CA ASP A 48 6.45 10.25 13.04
C ASP A 48 6.10 9.66 14.41
N PHE A 49 5.00 8.94 14.51
CA PHE A 49 4.53 8.32 15.77
C PHE A 49 3.90 6.94 15.50
N PRO A 50 4.69 5.93 15.08
CA PRO A 50 4.11 4.66 14.62
C PRO A 50 3.42 3.86 15.73
N LEU A 51 3.85 4.00 16.98
CA LEU A 51 3.24 3.31 18.14
C LEU A 51 1.92 3.93 18.61
N LYS A 52 1.50 5.06 18.04
CA LYS A 52 0.26 5.76 18.42
C LYS A 52 -1.01 4.95 18.15
N PHE A 53 -0.98 4.03 17.18
CA PHE A 53 -2.16 3.34 16.70
C PHE A 53 -2.31 1.96 17.32
N ALA A 54 -3.57 1.49 17.36
CA ALA A 54 -3.94 0.28 18.07
C ALA A 54 -3.30 -0.99 17.48
N ASP A 55 -3.04 -1.97 18.35
CA ASP A 55 -2.78 -3.34 17.96
C ASP A 55 -4.04 -3.92 17.26
N SER A 56 -3.86 -4.62 16.15
CA SER A 56 -4.96 -5.28 15.44
C SER A 56 -5.44 -6.57 16.11
N GLY A 57 -4.71 -7.04 17.14
CA GLY A 57 -4.90 -8.36 17.75
C GLY A 57 -4.28 -9.50 16.97
N ILE A 58 -3.54 -9.21 15.89
CA ILE A 58 -2.84 -10.21 15.08
C ILE A 58 -1.33 -10.05 15.27
N LYS A 59 -0.67 -11.16 15.60
CA LYS A 59 0.78 -11.26 15.67
C LYS A 59 1.28 -12.27 14.64
N TYR A 60 2.42 -11.98 14.05
CA TYR A 60 3.07 -12.90 13.14
C TYR A 60 4.58 -12.87 13.31
N ARG A 61 5.20 -14.04 13.59
CA ARG A 61 6.66 -14.18 13.80
C ARG A 61 7.25 -13.16 14.78
N GLY A 62 6.52 -12.85 15.85
CA GLY A 62 6.96 -11.90 16.88
C GLY A 62 6.61 -10.43 16.59
N TYR A 63 6.23 -10.07 15.36
CA TYR A 63 5.77 -8.72 15.04
C TYR A 63 4.30 -8.52 15.37
N ILE A 64 4.00 -7.40 15.99
CA ILE A 64 2.63 -6.94 16.22
C ILE A 64 2.15 -6.21 14.97
N ILE A 65 1.01 -6.59 14.41
CA ILE A 65 0.38 -5.85 13.32
C ILE A 65 -0.47 -4.76 13.93
N HIS A 66 -0.09 -3.53 13.66
CA HIS A 66 -0.84 -2.34 14.06
C HIS A 66 -1.90 -2.00 13.02
N LYS A 67 -2.95 -1.30 13.48
CA LYS A 67 -4.07 -0.87 12.66
C LYS A 67 -4.33 0.62 12.84
N LYS A 68 -4.18 1.40 11.78
CA LYS A 68 -4.59 2.79 11.71
C LYS A 68 -5.90 2.89 10.94
N ILE A 69 -6.89 3.58 11.51
CA ILE A 69 -8.16 3.87 10.86
C ILE A 69 -8.06 5.26 10.21
N TYR A 70 -8.40 5.32 8.95
CA TYR A 70 -8.51 6.57 8.20
C TYR A 70 -9.81 6.57 7.38
N GLN A 71 -10.80 7.36 7.81
CA GLN A 71 -12.15 7.34 7.22
C GLN A 71 -12.73 5.90 7.20
N SER A 72 -13.07 5.37 6.02
CA SER A 72 -13.53 3.99 5.79
C SER A 72 -12.41 3.03 5.40
N TYR A 73 -11.15 3.38 5.65
CA TYR A 73 -9.99 2.57 5.31
C TYR A 73 -9.21 2.15 6.54
N LEU A 74 -8.69 0.94 6.49
CA LEU A 74 -7.83 0.35 7.51
C LEU A 74 -6.44 0.17 6.93
N LEU A 75 -5.45 0.82 7.52
CA LEU A 75 -4.04 0.71 7.16
C LEU A 75 -3.38 -0.24 8.17
N PHE A 76 -2.89 -1.38 7.69
CA PHE A 76 -2.20 -2.38 8.51
C PHE A 76 -0.70 -2.28 8.28
N TYR A 77 0.07 -2.27 9.37
CA TYR A 77 1.51 -2.09 9.31
C TYR A 77 2.22 -2.77 10.48
N ILE A 78 3.51 -2.97 10.33
CA ILE A 78 4.42 -3.40 11.38
C ILE A 78 5.52 -2.37 11.58
N ILE A 79 6.15 -2.42 12.74
CA ILE A 79 7.27 -1.57 13.12
C ILE A 79 8.49 -2.45 13.30
N SER A 80 9.59 -2.09 12.66
CA SER A 80 10.91 -2.66 12.90
C SER A 80 11.78 -1.63 13.58
N ASP A 81 11.98 -1.78 14.88
CA ASP A 81 12.84 -0.88 15.66
C ASP A 81 14.31 -1.02 15.26
N GLU A 82 14.72 -2.24 14.90
CA GLU A 82 16.07 -2.54 14.43
C GLU A 82 16.45 -1.70 13.21
N ASN A 83 15.52 -1.54 12.27
CA ASN A 83 15.74 -0.82 11.01
C ASN A 83 15.13 0.59 11.02
N GLN A 84 14.53 1.03 12.13
CA GLN A 84 13.78 2.28 12.24
C GLN A 84 12.81 2.47 11.06
N THR A 85 12.04 1.41 10.77
CA THR A 85 11.18 1.34 9.58
C THR A 85 9.77 0.87 9.92
N VAL A 86 8.79 1.53 9.34
CA VAL A 86 7.38 1.13 9.31
C VAL A 86 7.10 0.48 7.96
N TYR A 87 6.61 -0.76 7.96
CA TYR A 87 6.21 -1.47 6.75
C TYR A 87 4.69 -1.50 6.66
N VAL A 88 4.12 -0.80 5.68
CA VAL A 88 2.69 -0.82 5.40
C VAL A 88 2.37 -2.07 4.59
N LEU A 89 1.57 -2.96 5.17
CA LEU A 89 1.29 -4.30 4.65
C LEU A 89 0.07 -4.35 3.75
N ARG A 90 -1.02 -3.67 4.15
CA ARG A 90 -2.31 -3.65 3.45
C ARG A 90 -3.06 -2.35 3.71
N ILE A 91 -3.87 -1.94 2.72
CA ILE A 91 -4.80 -0.81 2.82
C ILE A 91 -6.17 -1.28 2.35
N LEU A 92 -7.07 -1.56 3.28
CA LEU A 92 -8.34 -2.23 3.01
C LEU A 92 -9.52 -1.33 3.39
N LYS A 93 -10.68 -1.52 2.74
CA LYS A 93 -11.94 -0.94 3.24
C LYS A 93 -12.36 -1.63 4.55
N ASP A 94 -12.94 -0.88 5.47
CA ASP A 94 -13.40 -1.35 6.79
C ASP A 94 -14.47 -2.45 6.71
N ILE A 95 -15.29 -2.43 5.64
CA ILE A 95 -16.32 -3.44 5.36
C ILE A 95 -15.76 -4.79 4.91
N MET A 96 -14.46 -4.87 4.56
CA MET A 96 -13.83 -6.11 4.10
C MET A 96 -13.53 -7.04 5.28
N ASN A 97 -13.58 -8.36 5.04
CA ASN A 97 -13.12 -9.34 6.03
C ASN A 97 -11.58 -9.33 6.14
N TRP A 98 -11.05 -8.24 6.69
CA TRP A 98 -9.63 -7.98 6.77
C TRP A 98 -8.85 -9.03 7.58
N ARG A 99 -9.49 -9.66 8.61
CA ARG A 99 -8.84 -10.72 9.40
C ARG A 99 -8.48 -11.90 8.51
N ASN A 100 -9.39 -12.36 7.69
CA ASN A 100 -9.17 -13.45 6.75
C ASN A 100 -8.12 -13.08 5.69
N ILE A 101 -8.19 -11.84 5.18
CA ILE A 101 -7.24 -11.34 4.18
C ILE A 101 -5.82 -11.31 4.74
N LEU A 102 -5.64 -10.79 5.95
CA LEU A 102 -4.33 -10.75 6.60
C LEU A 102 -3.79 -12.16 6.88
N GLN A 103 -4.58 -13.06 7.45
CA GLN A 103 -4.15 -14.41 7.77
C GLN A 103 -3.68 -15.21 6.57
N LYS A 104 -4.33 -15.07 5.40
CA LYS A 104 -3.96 -15.81 4.19
C LYS A 104 -2.68 -15.32 3.52
N LYS A 105 -2.35 -14.04 3.59
CA LYS A 105 -1.23 -13.43 2.83
C LYS A 105 -0.03 -13.04 3.67
N ILE A 106 -0.14 -13.02 4.99
CA ILE A 106 0.94 -12.65 5.91
C ILE A 106 2.21 -13.49 5.70
N SER A 107 2.07 -14.79 5.41
CA SER A 107 3.23 -15.68 5.23
C SER A 107 4.15 -15.25 4.07
N ILE A 108 3.58 -14.71 3.01
CA ILE A 108 4.33 -14.27 1.81
C ILE A 108 5.06 -12.97 2.10
N ILE A 109 4.41 -12.02 2.74
CA ILE A 109 4.99 -10.69 3.07
C ILE A 109 6.21 -10.85 3.99
N PHE A 110 6.13 -11.76 4.96
CA PHE A 110 7.24 -11.97 5.91
C PHE A 110 8.41 -12.74 5.33
N GLN A 111 8.22 -13.57 4.30
CA GLN A 111 9.35 -14.14 3.56
C GLN A 111 10.20 -13.03 2.91
N ILE A 112 9.58 -11.92 2.52
CA ILE A 112 10.26 -10.77 1.93
C ILE A 112 11.02 -9.98 3.00
N ILE A 113 10.47 -9.83 4.20
CA ILE A 113 11.06 -9.06 5.31
C ILE A 113 12.20 -9.84 5.98
N ASP A 114 12.07 -11.18 6.15
CA ASP A 114 13.07 -12.03 6.79
C ASP A 114 14.26 -12.37 5.90
N ASP A 115 14.16 -12.15 4.59
CA ASP A 115 15.27 -12.41 3.66
C ASP A 115 16.34 -11.30 3.76
N LYS A 116 16.96 -11.23 4.96
CA LYS A 116 18.04 -10.28 5.27
C LYS A 116 19.23 -10.38 4.29
N SER A 117 19.38 -11.48 3.57
CA SER A 117 20.46 -11.68 2.58
C SER A 117 20.33 -10.74 1.37
N LYS A 118 19.16 -10.19 1.12
CA LYS A 118 18.88 -9.25 0.02
C LYS A 118 19.02 -7.78 0.41
N TRP A 119 19.28 -7.48 1.69
CA TRP A 119 19.39 -6.13 2.21
C TRP A 119 20.85 -5.68 2.45
N SER A 120 21.84 -6.26 1.76
CA SER A 120 23.22 -5.78 1.87
C SER A 120 23.33 -4.35 1.33
N GLU A 121 23.96 -3.46 2.09
CA GLU A 121 24.13 -2.03 1.78
C GLU A 121 24.83 -1.72 0.44
N SER A 122 25.42 -2.74 -0.22
CA SER A 122 26.14 -2.57 -1.47
C SER A 122 25.29 -2.76 -2.74
N SER A 123 24.06 -3.21 -2.62
CA SER A 123 23.12 -3.31 -3.73
C SER A 123 21.88 -2.49 -3.45
N LEU A 124 21.92 -1.20 -3.77
CA LEU A 124 20.78 -0.30 -3.90
C LEU A 124 19.81 -0.70 -5.04
N GLN A 125 19.76 -1.98 -5.37
CA GLN A 125 18.63 -2.57 -6.06
C GLN A 125 17.63 -2.99 -5.00
N VAL A 126 16.87 -2.01 -4.53
CA VAL A 126 15.60 -2.27 -3.86
C VAL A 126 14.88 -3.30 -4.72
N PRO A 127 14.51 -4.48 -4.16
CA PRO A 127 13.70 -5.43 -4.91
C PRO A 127 12.56 -4.65 -5.53
N LYS A 128 12.23 -4.93 -6.82
CA LYS A 128 11.14 -4.25 -7.53
C LYS A 128 9.78 -4.28 -6.79
N LYS A 129 9.76 -4.85 -5.60
CA LYS A 129 8.62 -5.13 -4.73
C LYS A 129 8.48 -4.26 -3.48
N ILE A 130 9.35 -3.28 -3.25
CA ILE A 130 9.21 -2.33 -2.14
C ILE A 130 9.43 -0.93 -2.68
N TRP A 131 8.35 -0.19 -2.88
CA TRP A 131 8.37 1.16 -3.40
C TRP A 131 8.35 2.17 -2.25
N ARG A 132 9.23 3.18 -2.33
CA ARG A 132 9.03 4.39 -1.56
C ARG A 132 7.86 5.13 -2.20
N PHE A 133 6.83 5.40 -1.43
CA PHE A 133 5.66 6.17 -1.88
C PHE A 133 6.11 7.58 -2.27
N SER A 134 6.61 7.74 -3.47
CA SER A 134 6.96 9.03 -4.06
C SER A 134 5.76 9.51 -4.89
N SER A 135 5.12 10.55 -4.39
CA SER A 135 3.76 10.97 -4.70
C SER A 135 3.41 11.23 -6.17
N ALA A 136 4.34 11.76 -6.97
CA ALA A 136 3.99 12.21 -8.32
C ALA A 136 4.17 11.13 -9.39
N HIS A 137 5.13 10.21 -9.22
CA HIS A 137 5.46 9.22 -10.23
C HIS A 137 4.45 8.07 -10.26
N PHE A 138 4.07 7.57 -9.08
CA PHE A 138 3.10 6.48 -8.94
C PHE A 138 1.72 6.89 -9.46
N TYR A 139 1.25 8.09 -9.12
CA TYR A 139 -0.04 8.57 -9.62
C TYR A 139 -0.04 8.71 -11.15
N ARG A 140 1.05 9.23 -11.75
CA ARG A 140 1.19 9.27 -13.21
C ARG A 140 1.15 7.89 -13.84
N GLU A 141 1.79 6.92 -13.22
CA GLU A 141 1.83 5.54 -13.72
C GLU A 141 0.46 4.87 -13.62
N VAL A 142 -0.24 5.05 -12.49
CA VAL A 142 -1.63 4.58 -12.29
C VAL A 142 -2.56 5.21 -13.33
N ILE A 143 -2.53 6.51 -13.52
CA ILE A 143 -3.37 7.20 -14.52
C ILE A 143 -2.98 6.82 -15.94
N SER A 144 -1.70 6.65 -16.23
CA SER A 144 -1.23 6.19 -17.54
C SER A 144 -1.74 4.78 -17.88
N GLN A 145 -1.70 3.86 -16.92
CA GLN A 145 -2.25 2.50 -17.10
C GLN A 145 -3.77 2.51 -17.26
N ILE A 146 -4.49 3.35 -16.51
CA ILE A 146 -5.94 3.53 -16.65
C ILE A 146 -6.28 4.10 -18.02
N ASN A 147 -5.56 5.11 -18.47
CA ASN A 147 -5.78 5.72 -19.80
C ASN A 147 -5.49 4.71 -20.93
N ASN A 148 -4.44 3.90 -20.83
CA ASN A 148 -4.15 2.84 -21.79
C ASN A 148 -5.26 1.78 -21.83
N LEU A 149 -5.86 1.43 -20.69
CA LEU A 149 -7.02 0.55 -20.63
C LEU A 149 -8.23 1.15 -21.35
N TRP A 150 -8.49 2.44 -21.18
CA TRP A 150 -9.55 3.16 -21.90
C TRP A 150 -9.32 3.21 -23.42
N TYR A 151 -8.10 3.48 -23.87
CA TYR A 151 -7.75 3.45 -25.27
C TYR A 151 -7.98 2.06 -25.88
N ASN A 152 -7.58 1.00 -25.20
CA ASN A 152 -7.81 -0.38 -25.67
C ASN A 152 -9.30 -0.74 -25.73
N ILE A 153 -10.11 -0.31 -24.75
CA ILE A 153 -11.56 -0.51 -24.74
C ILE A 153 -12.24 0.27 -25.88
N LEU A 154 -11.87 1.51 -26.09
CA LEU A 154 -12.38 2.32 -27.20
C LEU A 154 -12.02 1.71 -28.56
N GLU A 155 -10.80 1.19 -28.70
CA GLU A 155 -10.37 0.54 -29.95
C GLU A 155 -11.17 -0.73 -30.24
N ILE A 156 -11.55 -1.50 -29.22
CA ILE A 156 -12.42 -2.66 -29.36
C ILE A 156 -13.84 -2.26 -29.74
N ILE A 157 -14.38 -1.18 -29.15
CA ILE A 157 -15.73 -0.68 -29.43
C ILE A 157 -15.84 -0.09 -30.86
N ILE A 158 -14.76 0.55 -31.34
CA ILE A 158 -14.77 1.19 -32.68
C ILE A 158 -14.56 0.16 -33.80
N LYS A 159 -13.87 -0.95 -33.53
CA LYS A 159 -13.57 -2.01 -34.50
C LYS A 159 -14.61 -3.16 -34.53
N GLY A 160 -15.55 -3.19 -33.60
CA GLY A 160 -16.67 -4.16 -33.55
C GLY A 160 -17.94 -3.56 -34.10
#